data_21e2a54acfbc63a22a98d8aaa3c4e991
#
_entry.id   21e2a54acfbc63a22a98d8aaa3c4e991
#
_cell.length_a   1.000
_cell.length_b   1.000
_cell.length_c   1.000
_cell.angle_alpha   90.00
_cell.angle_beta   90.00
_cell.angle_gamma   90.00
#
_symmetry.space_group_name_H-M   'P 1'
#
loop_
_entity.id
_entity.type
_entity.pdbx_description
1 polymer ?
#
loop_
_entity_poly.entity_id
_entity_poly.type
_entity_poly.pdbx_seq_one_letter_code
_entity_poly.pdbx_strand_id
1 'polypeptide(L)'
;MFRLEDMKKYIILSLLCGCLSANAQTMVPLTYRQYMERVAEGNLEYASEKLNVPAAKAEVTAAKVFNDPNLSVSYFNNENNSLQMGEGVEVELSKTFSFGKRGANISLARSESELTEALLADYFRNLRADATIAYMEALKQHELYKVKENAYENIRTLAESDSIRFSLGQIREVDATQSRVEAGVLRNELLQAGAELKNAFSNLNFLTGTFSTDTLFHPEAELRTEPRDFILADLITAASEGRTDLVAALKNKEVAARALKVARRERNTDVDLSIAVSRNARVYNEEAPAPPFTGVTAGIAVPLKFSNFNKGT
;
A
#
# COMPACT_ATOMS: atom_id res chain seq x y z
N MET A 1 26.67 -15.48 57.40
CA MET A 1 26.96 -16.48 56.36
C MET A 1 25.63 -17.06 55.90
N PHE A 2 24.99 -16.36 54.92
CA PHE A 2 23.71 -16.82 54.35
C PHE A 2 23.96 -18.09 53.53
N ARG A 3 23.22 -19.15 53.79
CA ARG A 3 23.38 -20.45 53.10
C ARG A 3 23.00 -20.35 51.64
N LEU A 4 23.82 -20.83 50.76
CA LEU A 4 23.58 -20.95 49.29
C LEU A 4 22.24 -21.64 48.94
N GLU A 5 21.70 -22.46 49.84
CA GLU A 5 20.40 -23.11 49.64
C GLU A 5 19.21 -22.15 49.76
N ASP A 6 19.31 -21.10 50.57
CA ASP A 6 18.24 -20.10 50.66
C ASP A 6 18.21 -19.18 49.43
N MET A 7 19.36 -18.86 48.88
CA MET A 7 19.45 -18.14 47.61
C MET A 7 18.83 -18.92 46.43
N LYS A 8 19.04 -20.23 46.35
CA LYS A 8 18.41 -21.06 45.32
C LYS A 8 16.90 -21.09 45.45
N LYS A 9 16.33 -21.10 46.64
CA LYS A 9 14.87 -21.03 46.88
C LYS A 9 14.28 -19.69 46.42
N TYR A 10 14.97 -18.59 46.69
CA TYR A 10 14.52 -17.26 46.24
C TYR A 10 14.63 -17.08 44.74
N ILE A 11 15.69 -17.63 44.11
CA ILE A 11 15.84 -17.65 42.63
C ILE A 11 14.75 -18.50 41.97
N ILE A 12 14.45 -19.68 42.52
CA ILE A 12 13.39 -20.56 42.01
C ILE A 12 12.00 -19.88 42.24
N LEU A 13 11.79 -19.23 43.35
CA LEU A 13 10.53 -18.51 43.64
C LEU A 13 10.36 -17.29 42.76
N SER A 14 11.43 -16.55 42.45
CA SER A 14 11.41 -15.41 41.50
C SER A 14 11.24 -15.86 40.05
N LEU A 15 11.82 -17.00 39.66
CA LEU A 15 11.56 -17.61 38.33
C LEU A 15 10.11 -18.13 38.21
N LEU A 16 9.55 -18.70 39.28
CA LEU A 16 8.16 -19.15 39.28
C LEU A 16 7.15 -17.99 39.27
N CYS A 17 7.45 -16.87 39.90
CA CYS A 17 6.64 -15.65 39.84
C CYS A 17 6.73 -14.94 38.45
N GLY A 18 7.84 -15.07 37.74
CA GLY A 18 8.01 -14.53 36.40
C GLY A 18 7.22 -15.27 35.29
N CYS A 19 6.81 -16.52 35.55
CA CYS A 19 6.06 -17.35 34.60
C CYS A 19 4.53 -17.23 34.74
N LEU A 20 4.04 -16.44 35.70
CA LEU A 20 2.60 -16.20 35.93
C LEU A 20 2.11 -14.87 35.34
N SER A 21 2.79 -14.30 34.35
CA SER A 21 2.13 -13.36 33.45
C SER A 21 1.14 -14.15 32.61
N ALA A 22 -0.01 -14.47 33.20
CA ALA A 22 -1.16 -14.88 32.44
C ALA A 22 -1.43 -13.76 31.44
N ASN A 23 -1.19 -14.00 30.15
CA ASN A 23 -1.63 -13.12 29.07
C ASN A 23 -3.16 -13.07 29.13
N ALA A 24 -3.69 -12.23 29.99
CA ALA A 24 -5.11 -11.91 30.01
C ALA A 24 -5.35 -11.08 28.74
N GLN A 25 -5.91 -11.70 27.71
CA GLN A 25 -6.37 -10.96 26.52
C GLN A 25 -7.33 -9.88 26.98
N THR A 26 -6.97 -8.64 26.75
CA THR A 26 -7.82 -7.49 27.08
C THR A 26 -8.85 -7.31 25.98
N MET A 27 -10.11 -7.52 26.29
CA MET A 27 -11.21 -7.21 25.38
C MET A 27 -11.56 -5.73 25.47
N VAL A 28 -11.46 -5.02 24.34
CA VAL A 28 -11.76 -3.58 24.25
C VAL A 28 -13.02 -3.39 23.43
N PRO A 29 -14.12 -2.88 24.02
CA PRO A 29 -15.33 -2.58 23.29
C PRO A 29 -15.10 -1.39 22.34
N LEU A 30 -15.59 -1.48 21.11
CA LEU A 30 -15.54 -0.42 20.13
C LEU A 30 -16.92 -0.21 19.50
N THR A 31 -17.38 1.02 19.54
CA THR A 31 -18.50 1.43 18.70
C THR A 31 -18.07 1.43 17.21
N TYR A 32 -19.04 1.34 16.30
CA TYR A 32 -18.75 1.35 14.86
C TYR A 32 -17.93 2.59 14.43
N ARG A 33 -18.24 3.77 14.99
CA ARG A 33 -17.50 4.99 14.70
C ARG A 33 -16.04 4.93 15.15
N GLN A 34 -15.80 4.52 16.38
CA GLN A 34 -14.44 4.36 16.91
C GLN A 34 -13.63 3.33 16.12
N TYR A 35 -14.28 2.24 15.72
CA TYR A 35 -13.67 1.23 14.89
C TYR A 35 -13.24 1.81 13.53
N MET A 36 -14.14 2.54 12.85
CA MET A 36 -13.84 3.17 11.56
C MET A 36 -12.72 4.22 11.64
N GLU A 37 -12.66 5.00 12.73
CA GLU A 37 -11.59 5.94 12.99
C GLU A 37 -10.25 5.21 13.13
N ARG A 38 -10.20 4.10 13.90
CA ARG A 38 -9.01 3.27 14.02
C ARG A 38 -8.56 2.62 12.71
N VAL A 39 -9.49 2.13 11.91
CA VAL A 39 -9.19 1.58 10.58
C VAL A 39 -8.57 2.65 9.68
N ALA A 40 -9.11 3.87 9.67
CA ALA A 40 -8.60 4.97 8.86
C ALA A 40 -7.20 5.45 9.28
N GLU A 41 -6.85 5.32 10.56
CA GLU A 41 -5.56 5.74 11.11
C GLU A 41 -4.52 4.63 11.12
N GLY A 42 -4.92 3.40 11.44
CA GLY A 42 -4.02 2.29 11.72
C GLY A 42 -3.83 1.31 10.56
N ASN A 43 -4.69 1.30 9.54
CA ASN A 43 -4.55 0.36 8.43
C ASN A 43 -3.28 0.61 7.62
N LEU A 44 -2.37 -0.38 7.59
CA LEU A 44 -1.06 -0.23 6.97
C LEU A 44 -1.12 -0.11 5.44
N GLU A 45 -2.03 -0.81 4.80
CA GLU A 45 -2.19 -0.73 3.34
C GLU A 45 -2.69 0.65 2.94
N TYR A 46 -3.67 1.20 3.67
CA TYR A 46 -4.14 2.56 3.44
C TYR A 46 -3.05 3.61 3.73
N ALA A 47 -2.23 3.40 4.75
CA ALA A 47 -1.08 4.25 5.02
C ALA A 47 -0.05 4.21 3.88
N SER A 48 0.18 3.03 3.30
CA SER A 48 1.03 2.87 2.11
C SER A 48 0.45 3.58 0.89
N GLU A 49 -0.84 3.40 0.61
CA GLU A 49 -1.51 4.07 -0.52
C GLU A 49 -1.50 5.60 -0.39
N LYS A 50 -1.58 6.14 0.82
CA LYS A 50 -1.42 7.58 1.07
C LYS A 50 -0.06 8.11 0.59
N LEU A 51 1.01 7.32 0.65
CA LEU A 51 2.35 7.74 0.22
C LEU A 51 2.47 7.85 -1.30
N ASN A 52 1.62 7.20 -2.07
CA ASN A 52 1.60 7.32 -3.52
C ASN A 52 1.22 8.73 -3.99
N VAL A 53 0.41 9.46 -3.22
CA VAL A 53 -0.02 10.83 -3.57
C VAL A 53 1.14 11.83 -3.54
N PRO A 54 1.93 11.96 -2.44
CA PRO A 54 3.11 12.84 -2.47
C PRO A 54 4.16 12.37 -3.49
N ALA A 55 4.30 11.07 -3.72
CA ALA A 55 5.20 10.55 -4.76
C ALA A 55 4.76 11.04 -6.16
N ALA A 56 3.48 10.89 -6.51
CA ALA A 56 2.96 11.40 -7.78
C ALA A 56 3.07 12.94 -7.90
N LYS A 57 2.92 13.68 -6.80
CA LYS A 57 3.17 15.13 -6.80
C LYS A 57 4.65 15.48 -6.99
N ALA A 58 5.57 14.67 -6.48
CA ALA A 58 6.99 14.82 -6.73
C ALA A 58 7.32 14.60 -8.21
N GLU A 59 6.69 13.61 -8.86
CA GLU A 59 6.83 13.38 -10.31
C GLU A 59 6.37 14.59 -11.14
N VAL A 60 5.30 15.29 -10.73
CA VAL A 60 4.89 16.55 -11.38
C VAL A 60 6.00 17.60 -11.25
N THR A 61 6.71 17.64 -10.13
CA THR A 61 7.81 18.57 -9.91
C THR A 61 9.02 18.17 -10.74
N ALA A 62 9.36 16.87 -10.80
CA ALA A 62 10.41 16.34 -11.64
C ALA A 62 10.17 16.64 -13.13
N ALA A 63 8.93 16.47 -13.61
CA ALA A 63 8.56 16.79 -14.98
C ALA A 63 8.74 18.28 -15.36
N LYS A 64 8.79 19.17 -14.37
CA LYS A 64 9.05 20.61 -14.58
C LYS A 64 10.53 20.95 -14.71
N VAL A 65 11.42 20.06 -14.36
CA VAL A 65 12.87 20.29 -14.43
C VAL A 65 13.30 20.39 -15.90
N PHE A 66 14.19 21.32 -16.19
CA PHE A 66 14.82 21.43 -17.50
C PHE A 66 15.99 20.45 -17.59
N ASN A 67 16.28 20.00 -18.81
CA ASN A 67 17.53 19.28 -19.05
C ASN A 67 18.71 20.17 -18.68
N ASP A 68 19.61 19.65 -17.88
CA ASP A 68 20.80 20.38 -17.46
C ASP A 68 21.75 20.56 -18.65
N PRO A 69 22.52 21.67 -18.69
CA PRO A 69 23.62 21.79 -19.62
C PRO A 69 24.73 20.78 -19.26
N ASN A 70 25.36 20.23 -20.27
CA ASN A 70 26.49 19.33 -20.11
C ASN A 70 27.80 20.07 -20.34
N LEU A 71 28.74 19.99 -19.40
CA LEU A 71 30.09 20.50 -19.53
C LEU A 71 31.03 19.33 -19.76
N SER A 72 31.72 19.35 -20.92
CA SER A 72 32.74 18.36 -21.21
C SER A 72 34.11 19.04 -21.31
N VAL A 73 35.13 18.33 -20.81
CA VAL A 73 36.53 18.73 -20.92
C VAL A 73 37.28 17.57 -21.56
N SER A 74 37.86 17.81 -22.70
CA SER A 74 38.65 16.82 -23.43
C SER A 74 40.08 17.29 -23.59
N TYR A 75 41.02 16.37 -23.46
CA TYR A 75 42.41 16.55 -23.80
C TYR A 75 42.74 15.61 -24.94
N PHE A 76 43.41 16.10 -25.94
CA PHE A 76 43.91 15.29 -27.03
C PHE A 76 45.42 15.49 -27.17
N ASN A 77 46.10 14.42 -27.50
CA ASN A 77 47.54 14.45 -27.80
C ASN A 77 47.77 13.67 -29.09
N ASN A 78 48.21 14.40 -30.11
CA ASN A 78 48.56 13.87 -31.42
C ASN A 78 50.08 13.86 -31.63
N GLU A 79 50.84 13.94 -30.54
CA GLU A 79 52.31 13.82 -30.54
C GLU A 79 52.70 12.37 -30.74
N ASN A 80 53.02 11.99 -31.96
CA ASN A 80 53.63 10.71 -32.28
C ASN A 80 55.08 10.96 -32.71
N ASN A 81 56.01 10.01 -32.44
CA ASN A 81 57.45 10.13 -32.70
C ASN A 81 57.79 10.60 -34.11
N SER A 82 56.93 10.48 -35.10
CA SER A 82 57.13 10.86 -36.49
C SER A 82 56.27 12.02 -36.95
N LEU A 83 55.16 12.36 -36.27
CA LEU A 83 54.17 13.31 -36.80
C LEU A 83 54.08 14.65 -36.07
N GLN A 84 54.43 14.72 -34.79
CA GLN A 84 54.46 15.96 -33.97
C GLN A 84 53.26 16.93 -34.26
N MET A 85 52.03 16.36 -34.25
CA MET A 85 50.82 17.06 -34.65
C MET A 85 50.19 17.93 -33.53
N GLY A 86 50.89 18.03 -32.38
CA GLY A 86 50.48 18.87 -31.26
C GLY A 86 49.49 18.22 -30.32
N GLU A 87 49.23 18.92 -29.23
CA GLU A 87 48.28 18.57 -28.19
C GLU A 87 47.35 19.73 -27.88
N GLY A 88 46.24 19.45 -27.22
CA GLY A 88 45.32 20.53 -26.89
C GLY A 88 44.29 20.09 -25.84
N VAL A 89 43.62 21.12 -25.32
CA VAL A 89 42.51 20.98 -24.40
C VAL A 89 41.30 21.66 -25.00
N GLU A 90 40.15 21.02 -24.92
CA GLU A 90 38.87 21.59 -25.34
C GLU A 90 37.90 21.53 -24.15
N VAL A 91 37.19 22.64 -23.96
CA VAL A 91 36.10 22.76 -23.00
C VAL A 91 34.83 23.09 -23.78
N GLU A 92 33.85 22.18 -23.73
CA GLU A 92 32.57 22.35 -24.42
C GLU A 92 31.44 22.46 -23.40
N LEU A 93 30.53 23.43 -23.61
CA LEU A 93 29.25 23.54 -22.95
C LEU A 93 28.15 23.26 -23.96
N SER A 94 27.32 22.24 -23.70
CA SER A 94 26.21 21.86 -24.58
C SER A 94 24.88 21.84 -23.84
N LYS A 95 23.79 22.10 -24.58
CA LYS A 95 22.43 22.02 -24.02
C LYS A 95 21.44 21.56 -25.09
N THR A 96 20.62 20.54 -24.69
CA THR A 96 19.51 20.02 -25.49
C THR A 96 18.24 20.83 -25.27
N PHE A 97 17.63 21.29 -26.34
CA PHE A 97 16.33 21.97 -26.34
C PHE A 97 15.26 21.06 -26.95
N SER A 98 14.29 20.65 -26.09
CA SER A 98 13.16 19.80 -26.47
C SER A 98 11.90 20.62 -26.67
N PHE A 99 11.40 20.67 -27.91
CA PHE A 99 10.25 21.50 -28.26
C PHE A 99 8.92 20.77 -28.03
N GLY A 100 8.11 21.26 -27.07
CA GLY A 100 6.75 20.78 -26.77
C GLY A 100 6.67 19.47 -26.01
N LYS A 101 7.75 18.72 -25.78
CA LYS A 101 7.80 17.48 -25.01
C LYS A 101 7.58 17.76 -23.53
N ARG A 102 8.33 18.71 -22.95
CA ARG A 102 8.24 19.07 -21.53
C ARG A 102 6.81 19.46 -21.11
N GLY A 103 6.12 20.30 -21.88
CA GLY A 103 4.75 20.68 -21.59
C GLY A 103 3.76 19.52 -21.64
N ALA A 104 3.99 18.55 -22.55
CA ALA A 104 3.19 17.32 -22.61
C ALA A 104 3.46 16.42 -21.41
N ASN A 105 4.72 16.23 -21.01
CA ASN A 105 5.11 15.44 -19.85
C ASN A 105 4.57 16.04 -18.53
N ILE A 106 4.63 17.36 -18.35
CA ILE A 106 4.02 18.04 -17.19
C ILE A 106 2.51 17.78 -17.14
N SER A 107 1.84 17.83 -18.30
CA SER A 107 0.41 17.59 -18.39
C SER A 107 0.05 16.14 -18.10
N LEU A 108 0.88 15.19 -18.54
CA LEU A 108 0.71 13.76 -18.21
C LEU A 108 0.91 13.54 -16.71
N ALA A 109 2.03 13.97 -16.14
CA ALA A 109 2.32 13.81 -14.72
C ALA A 109 1.23 14.42 -13.81
N ARG A 110 0.63 15.55 -14.21
CA ARG A 110 -0.53 16.10 -13.48
C ARG A 110 -1.74 15.18 -13.53
N SER A 111 -2.07 14.65 -14.72
CA SER A 111 -3.21 13.71 -14.84
C SER A 111 -2.97 12.43 -14.04
N GLU A 112 -1.73 11.93 -13.99
CA GLU A 112 -1.33 10.77 -13.19
C GLU A 112 -1.44 11.06 -11.69
N SER A 113 -1.06 12.25 -11.24
CA SER A 113 -1.26 12.69 -9.86
C SER A 113 -2.74 12.77 -9.48
N GLU A 114 -3.58 13.30 -10.36
CA GLU A 114 -5.04 13.34 -10.15
C GLU A 114 -5.66 11.93 -10.14
N LEU A 115 -5.18 11.03 -10.99
CA LEU A 115 -5.58 9.62 -10.98
C LEU A 115 -5.20 8.96 -9.66
N THR A 116 -3.99 9.19 -9.16
CA THR A 116 -3.52 8.63 -7.88
C THR A 116 -4.40 9.10 -6.71
N GLU A 117 -4.81 10.37 -6.69
CA GLU A 117 -5.74 10.88 -5.69
C GLU A 117 -7.13 10.22 -5.79
N ALA A 118 -7.62 9.99 -7.02
CA ALA A 118 -8.89 9.29 -7.24
C ALA A 118 -8.82 7.81 -6.83
N LEU A 119 -7.70 7.14 -7.12
CA LEU A 119 -7.47 5.75 -6.69
C LEU A 119 -7.39 5.62 -5.17
N LEU A 120 -6.74 6.57 -4.48
CA LEU A 120 -6.72 6.60 -3.02
C LEU A 120 -8.14 6.75 -2.44
N ALA A 121 -8.97 7.59 -3.04
CA ALA A 121 -10.37 7.75 -2.62
C ALA A 121 -11.19 6.47 -2.84
N ASP A 122 -10.94 5.76 -3.93
CA ASP A 122 -11.59 4.48 -4.22
C ASP A 122 -11.12 3.38 -3.26
N TYR A 123 -9.81 3.30 -2.99
CA TYR A 123 -9.26 2.39 -1.98
C TYR A 123 -9.91 2.61 -0.61
N PHE A 124 -10.00 3.87 -0.16
CA PHE A 124 -10.61 4.18 1.13
C PHE A 124 -12.10 3.80 1.19
N ARG A 125 -12.84 4.00 0.10
CA ARG A 125 -14.24 3.56 0.00
C ARG A 125 -14.35 2.04 0.16
N ASN A 126 -13.51 1.28 -0.53
CA ASN A 126 -13.50 -0.17 -0.47
C ASN A 126 -13.09 -0.66 0.93
N LEU A 127 -12.02 -0.10 1.51
CA LEU A 127 -11.59 -0.39 2.88
C LEU A 127 -12.72 -0.12 3.89
N ARG A 128 -13.46 0.97 3.72
CA ARG A 128 -14.62 1.28 4.57
C ARG A 128 -15.73 0.24 4.42
N ALA A 129 -15.97 -0.26 3.22
CA ALA A 129 -16.97 -1.31 2.99
C ALA A 129 -16.52 -2.63 3.65
N ASP A 130 -15.28 -3.03 3.47
CA ASP A 130 -14.71 -4.25 4.07
C ASP A 130 -14.72 -4.18 5.60
N ALA A 131 -14.33 -3.04 6.16
CA ALA A 131 -14.36 -2.79 7.59
C ALA A 131 -15.80 -2.85 8.14
N THR A 132 -16.78 -2.31 7.39
CA THR A 132 -18.20 -2.39 7.78
C THR A 132 -18.68 -3.84 7.81
N ILE A 133 -18.35 -4.61 6.77
CA ILE A 133 -18.70 -6.04 6.69
C ILE A 133 -18.06 -6.81 7.85
N ALA A 134 -16.77 -6.58 8.13
CA ALA A 134 -16.07 -7.23 9.22
C ALA A 134 -16.68 -6.90 10.59
N TYR A 135 -17.07 -5.64 10.82
CA TYR A 135 -17.73 -5.22 12.05
C TYR A 135 -19.09 -5.90 12.25
N MET A 136 -19.91 -5.95 11.18
CA MET A 136 -21.21 -6.61 11.22
C MET A 136 -21.09 -8.13 11.39
N GLU A 137 -20.09 -8.74 10.76
CA GLU A 137 -19.80 -10.18 10.91
C GLU A 137 -19.38 -10.49 12.36
N ALA A 138 -18.50 -9.67 12.95
CA ALA A 138 -18.09 -9.85 14.34
C ALA A 138 -19.28 -9.69 15.32
N LEU A 139 -20.17 -8.74 15.05
CA LEU A 139 -21.39 -8.56 15.83
C LEU A 139 -22.33 -9.76 15.70
N LYS A 140 -22.52 -10.26 14.48
CA LYS A 140 -23.34 -11.46 14.21
C LYS A 140 -22.77 -12.68 14.93
N GLN A 141 -21.46 -12.92 14.85
CA GLN A 141 -20.83 -14.06 15.53
C GLN A 141 -20.91 -13.95 17.05
N HIS A 142 -20.83 -12.74 17.59
CA HIS A 142 -20.99 -12.50 19.03
C HIS A 142 -22.41 -12.86 19.50
N GLU A 143 -23.44 -12.44 18.78
CA GLU A 143 -24.83 -12.78 19.12
C GLU A 143 -25.13 -14.27 18.91
N LEU A 144 -24.59 -14.87 17.86
CA LEU A 144 -24.71 -16.31 17.61
C LEU A 144 -24.07 -17.15 18.72
N TYR A 145 -22.89 -16.74 19.19
CA TYR A 145 -22.22 -17.39 20.32
C TYR A 145 -23.08 -17.37 21.57
N LYS A 146 -23.67 -16.22 21.94
CA LYS A 146 -24.59 -16.10 23.06
C LYS A 146 -25.82 -17.02 22.96
N VAL A 147 -26.40 -17.13 21.77
CA VAL A 147 -27.55 -18.01 21.52
C VAL A 147 -27.15 -19.47 21.74
N LYS A 148 -25.98 -19.88 21.18
CA LYS A 148 -25.48 -21.26 21.34
C LYS A 148 -25.07 -21.56 22.77
N GLU A 149 -24.51 -20.62 23.50
CA GLU A 149 -24.17 -20.73 24.92
C GLU A 149 -25.42 -20.98 25.78
N ASN A 150 -26.47 -20.16 25.55
CA ASN A 150 -27.75 -20.34 26.25
C ASN A 150 -28.40 -21.68 25.90
N ALA A 151 -28.36 -22.11 24.64
CA ALA A 151 -28.90 -23.40 24.23
C ALA A 151 -28.16 -24.57 24.90
N TYR A 152 -26.82 -24.53 24.92
CA TYR A 152 -26.01 -25.53 25.60
C TYR A 152 -26.30 -25.61 27.13
N GLU A 153 -26.34 -24.45 27.81
CA GLU A 153 -26.61 -24.40 29.24
C GLU A 153 -27.99 -24.98 29.57
N ASN A 154 -29.01 -24.70 28.76
CA ASN A 154 -30.37 -25.27 28.96
C ASN A 154 -30.38 -26.81 28.84
N ILE A 155 -29.76 -27.34 27.76
CA ILE A 155 -29.72 -28.80 27.55
C ILE A 155 -28.77 -29.48 28.52
N ARG A 156 -27.68 -28.84 28.94
CA ARG A 156 -26.81 -29.36 30.02
C ARG A 156 -27.60 -29.55 31.31
N THR A 157 -28.38 -28.54 31.72
CA THR A 157 -29.21 -28.59 32.92
C THR A 157 -30.28 -29.69 32.80
N LEU A 158 -30.88 -29.87 31.64
CA LEU A 158 -31.82 -30.96 31.37
C LEU A 158 -31.13 -32.33 31.51
N ALA A 159 -29.96 -32.53 30.89
CA ALA A 159 -29.22 -33.78 30.93
C ALA A 159 -28.77 -34.15 32.37
N GLU A 160 -28.38 -33.15 33.15
CA GLU A 160 -28.07 -33.32 34.59
C GLU A 160 -29.33 -33.78 35.38
N SER A 161 -30.48 -33.12 35.14
CA SER A 161 -31.76 -33.49 35.74
C SER A 161 -32.19 -34.91 35.37
N ASP A 162 -32.11 -35.26 34.08
CA ASP A 162 -32.48 -36.57 33.57
C ASP A 162 -31.55 -37.69 34.11
N SER A 163 -30.28 -37.38 34.32
CA SER A 163 -29.33 -38.31 34.97
C SER A 163 -29.75 -38.63 36.41
N ILE A 164 -30.20 -37.60 37.15
CA ILE A 164 -30.71 -37.79 38.53
C ILE A 164 -32.01 -38.57 38.51
N ARG A 165 -32.96 -38.26 37.63
CA ARG A 165 -34.24 -38.95 37.49
C ARG A 165 -34.08 -40.42 37.11
N PHE A 166 -33.11 -40.72 36.24
CA PHE A 166 -32.74 -42.09 35.91
C PHE A 166 -32.19 -42.84 37.16
N SER A 167 -31.30 -42.23 37.93
CA SER A 167 -30.77 -42.84 39.15
C SER A 167 -31.85 -43.14 40.21
N LEU A 168 -32.96 -42.38 40.16
CA LEU A 168 -34.15 -42.58 40.99
C LEU A 168 -35.17 -43.56 40.36
N GLY A 169 -34.88 -44.13 39.20
CA GLY A 169 -35.78 -45.04 38.49
C GLY A 169 -37.02 -44.39 37.86
N GLN A 170 -37.02 -43.05 37.69
CA GLN A 170 -38.18 -42.31 37.17
C GLN A 170 -38.27 -42.25 35.66
N ILE A 171 -37.13 -42.42 34.94
CA ILE A 171 -37.07 -42.44 33.50
C ILE A 171 -36.20 -43.62 33.03
N ARG A 172 -36.26 -43.92 31.73
CA ARG A 172 -35.45 -44.99 31.13
C ARG A 172 -34.02 -44.52 30.86
N GLU A 173 -33.07 -45.45 30.85
CA GLU A 173 -31.66 -45.15 30.55
C GLU A 173 -31.48 -44.49 29.16
N VAL A 174 -32.28 -44.91 28.20
CA VAL A 174 -32.26 -44.35 26.81
C VAL A 174 -32.57 -42.85 26.83
N ASP A 175 -33.57 -42.42 27.63
CA ASP A 175 -33.99 -41.02 27.70
C ASP A 175 -32.88 -40.15 28.33
N ALA A 176 -32.26 -40.60 29.41
CA ALA A 176 -31.13 -39.92 30.06
C ALA A 176 -29.87 -39.92 29.16
N THR A 177 -29.67 -40.97 28.37
CA THR A 177 -28.54 -41.02 27.42
C THR A 177 -28.75 -40.08 26.26
N GLN A 178 -29.98 -39.96 25.74
CA GLN A 178 -30.32 -39.04 24.68
C GLN A 178 -30.05 -37.60 25.08
N SER A 179 -30.53 -37.13 26.25
CA SER A 179 -30.27 -35.78 26.75
C SER A 179 -28.78 -35.49 26.87
N ARG A 180 -27.98 -36.47 27.34
CA ARG A 180 -26.53 -36.34 27.47
C ARG A 180 -25.81 -36.26 26.13
N VAL A 181 -26.22 -37.04 25.13
CA VAL A 181 -25.69 -36.98 23.76
C VAL A 181 -26.01 -35.63 23.13
N GLU A 182 -27.22 -35.11 23.29
CA GLU A 182 -27.63 -33.83 22.78
C GLU A 182 -26.83 -32.68 23.40
N ALA A 183 -26.58 -32.70 24.72
CA ALA A 183 -25.69 -31.79 25.42
C ALA A 183 -24.27 -31.85 24.86
N GLY A 184 -23.78 -33.04 24.51
CA GLY A 184 -22.48 -33.22 23.86
C GLY A 184 -22.41 -32.59 22.46
N VAL A 185 -23.44 -32.70 21.66
CA VAL A 185 -23.55 -32.08 20.33
C VAL A 185 -23.54 -30.56 20.46
N LEU A 186 -24.39 -29.98 21.30
CA LEU A 186 -24.45 -28.53 21.51
C LEU A 186 -23.15 -27.96 22.07
N ARG A 187 -22.43 -28.73 22.93
CA ARG A 187 -21.10 -28.35 23.39
C ARG A 187 -20.11 -28.20 22.25
N ASN A 188 -20.11 -29.15 21.31
CA ASN A 188 -19.23 -29.07 20.14
C ASN A 188 -19.58 -27.86 19.23
N GLU A 189 -20.87 -27.57 19.05
CA GLU A 189 -21.33 -26.40 18.30
C GLU A 189 -20.93 -25.10 19.01
N LEU A 190 -20.97 -25.02 20.33
CA LEU A 190 -20.52 -23.88 21.11
C LEU A 190 -19.00 -23.67 20.94
N LEU A 191 -18.20 -24.74 20.98
CA LEU A 191 -16.75 -24.65 20.76
C LEU A 191 -16.43 -24.14 19.37
N GLN A 192 -17.15 -24.60 18.36
CA GLN A 192 -17.01 -24.10 16.99
C GLN A 192 -17.38 -22.61 16.89
N ALA A 193 -18.53 -22.22 17.46
CA ALA A 193 -18.94 -20.82 17.46
C ALA A 193 -17.93 -19.91 18.19
N GLY A 194 -17.30 -20.40 19.24
CA GLY A 194 -16.23 -19.70 19.95
C GLY A 194 -14.99 -19.48 19.08
N ALA A 195 -14.63 -20.45 18.25
CA ALA A 195 -13.53 -20.30 17.29
C ALA A 195 -13.87 -19.29 16.18
N GLU A 196 -15.09 -19.35 15.65
CA GLU A 196 -15.58 -18.39 14.63
C GLU A 196 -15.62 -16.95 15.17
N LEU A 197 -16.10 -16.78 16.40
CA LEU A 197 -16.09 -15.49 17.11
C LEU A 197 -14.68 -14.94 17.27
N LYS A 198 -13.74 -15.76 17.70
CA LYS A 198 -12.34 -15.36 17.85
C LYS A 198 -11.71 -14.95 16.52
N ASN A 199 -12.01 -15.69 15.46
CA ASN A 199 -11.56 -15.35 14.11
C ASN A 199 -12.14 -14.01 13.63
N ALA A 200 -13.44 -13.75 13.89
CA ALA A 200 -14.07 -12.49 13.55
C ALA A 200 -13.43 -11.30 14.29
N PHE A 201 -13.15 -11.45 15.60
CA PHE A 201 -12.46 -10.41 16.36
C PHE A 201 -11.01 -10.21 15.91
N SER A 202 -10.32 -11.28 15.52
CA SER A 202 -8.97 -11.17 14.95
C SER A 202 -8.96 -10.39 13.63
N ASN A 203 -10.01 -10.57 12.82
CA ASN A 203 -10.16 -9.81 11.57
C ASN A 203 -10.40 -8.30 11.83
N LEU A 204 -11.14 -7.94 12.88
CA LEU A 204 -11.25 -6.55 13.32
C LEU A 204 -9.87 -5.96 13.65
N ASN A 205 -9.08 -6.68 14.45
CA ASN A 205 -7.73 -6.24 14.81
C ASN A 205 -6.84 -6.06 13.58
N PHE A 206 -6.89 -7.01 12.64
CA PHE A 206 -6.12 -6.94 11.41
C PHE A 206 -6.41 -5.67 10.61
N LEU A 207 -7.69 -5.35 10.41
CA LEU A 207 -8.09 -4.16 9.65
C LEU A 207 -7.72 -2.84 10.34
N THR A 208 -7.62 -2.83 11.68
CA THR A 208 -7.14 -1.67 12.44
C THR A 208 -5.61 -1.55 12.49
N GLY A 209 -4.87 -2.49 11.88
CA GLY A 209 -3.41 -2.53 11.97
C GLY A 209 -2.89 -2.91 13.37
N THR A 210 -3.74 -3.47 14.22
CA THR A 210 -3.34 -3.90 15.57
C THR A 210 -2.96 -5.36 15.54
N PHE A 211 -1.66 -5.65 15.62
CA PHE A 211 -1.12 -7.02 15.58
C PHE A 211 -0.83 -7.61 16.97
N SER A 212 -1.29 -6.94 18.01
CA SER A 212 -1.13 -7.46 19.38
C SER A 212 -2.03 -8.66 19.61
N THR A 213 -1.48 -9.75 20.12
CA THR A 213 -2.23 -10.93 20.58
C THR A 213 -2.95 -10.68 21.90
N ASP A 214 -2.59 -9.62 22.60
CA ASP A 214 -3.05 -9.32 23.97
C ASP A 214 -4.31 -8.46 23.99
N THR A 215 -4.64 -7.82 22.86
CA THR A 215 -5.82 -6.96 22.74
C THR A 215 -6.73 -7.46 21.63
N LEU A 216 -7.97 -7.76 21.95
CA LEU A 216 -9.01 -8.07 20.98
C LEU A 216 -10.10 -7.01 21.03
N PHE A 217 -10.40 -6.44 19.87
CA PHE A 217 -11.54 -5.55 19.73
C PHE A 217 -12.82 -6.35 19.56
N HIS A 218 -13.85 -5.95 20.27
CA HIS A 218 -15.19 -6.50 20.09
C HIS A 218 -16.20 -5.38 19.80
N PRO A 219 -17.20 -5.64 18.95
CA PRO A 219 -18.19 -4.64 18.59
C PRO A 219 -19.15 -4.39 19.77
N GLU A 220 -19.43 -3.10 20.02
CA GLU A 220 -20.43 -2.65 20.98
C GLU A 220 -21.62 -2.04 20.22
N ALA A 221 -22.54 -2.89 19.80
CA ALA A 221 -23.77 -2.47 19.12
C ALA A 221 -24.84 -3.56 19.24
N GLU A 222 -26.11 -3.20 19.02
CA GLU A 222 -27.21 -4.14 18.84
C GLU A 222 -27.47 -4.37 17.37
N LEU A 223 -27.68 -5.64 16.97
CA LEU A 223 -28.15 -5.98 15.63
C LEU A 223 -29.60 -5.52 15.50
N ARG A 224 -29.79 -4.47 14.72
CA ARG A 224 -31.12 -3.97 14.32
C ARG A 224 -31.26 -4.02 12.80
N THR A 225 -32.30 -4.61 12.33
CA THR A 225 -32.70 -4.61 10.92
C THR A 225 -33.85 -3.64 10.73
N GLU A 226 -33.60 -2.52 10.11
CA GLU A 226 -34.66 -1.61 9.65
C GLU A 226 -34.83 -1.81 8.14
N PRO A 227 -36.00 -2.25 7.68
CA PRO A 227 -36.27 -2.33 6.25
C PRO A 227 -36.18 -0.93 5.63
N ARG A 228 -35.43 -0.80 4.56
CA ARG A 228 -35.22 0.45 3.86
C ARG A 228 -35.53 0.27 2.39
N ASP A 229 -36.46 1.01 1.88
CA ASP A 229 -36.81 1.05 0.46
C ASP A 229 -35.88 2.03 -0.27
N PHE A 230 -35.34 1.59 -1.39
CA PHE A 230 -34.46 2.39 -2.23
C PHE A 230 -35.12 2.60 -3.60
N ILE A 231 -35.21 3.85 -4.04
CA ILE A 231 -35.69 4.21 -5.38
C ILE A 231 -34.50 4.03 -6.35
N LEU A 232 -34.65 3.15 -7.34
CA LEU A 232 -33.60 2.80 -8.29
C LEU A 232 -33.04 4.03 -9.03
N ALA A 233 -33.92 4.98 -9.45
CA ALA A 233 -33.50 6.17 -10.15
C ALA A 233 -32.53 7.05 -9.30
N ASP A 234 -32.84 7.21 -8.01
CA ASP A 234 -32.02 7.97 -7.09
C ASP A 234 -30.67 7.29 -6.85
N LEU A 235 -30.68 5.96 -6.75
CA LEU A 235 -29.44 5.19 -6.61
C LEU A 235 -28.54 5.30 -7.85
N ILE A 236 -29.10 5.27 -9.06
CA ILE A 236 -28.34 5.44 -10.30
C ILE A 236 -27.73 6.85 -10.36
N THR A 237 -28.50 7.87 -10.02
CA THR A 237 -28.01 9.25 -9.98
C THR A 237 -26.89 9.41 -8.97
N ALA A 238 -27.09 8.96 -7.74
CA ALA A 238 -26.07 8.98 -6.69
C ALA A 238 -24.81 8.18 -7.08
N ALA A 239 -24.97 7.04 -7.75
CA ALA A 239 -23.86 6.24 -8.24
C ALA A 239 -23.07 6.95 -9.34
N SER A 240 -23.74 7.61 -10.29
CA SER A 240 -23.06 8.32 -11.38
C SER A 240 -22.26 9.53 -10.90
N GLU A 241 -22.66 10.15 -9.81
CA GLU A 241 -22.00 11.33 -9.24
C GLU A 241 -20.96 11.00 -8.15
N GLY A 242 -21.20 9.93 -7.39
CA GLY A 242 -20.45 9.63 -6.16
C GLY A 242 -19.56 8.40 -6.19
N ARG A 243 -19.59 7.57 -7.26
CA ARG A 243 -18.75 6.36 -7.32
C ARG A 243 -17.29 6.69 -7.63
N THR A 244 -16.43 6.43 -6.65
CA THR A 244 -14.99 6.70 -6.72
C THR A 244 -14.28 5.90 -7.80
N ASP A 245 -14.69 4.64 -8.04
CA ASP A 245 -14.19 3.79 -9.12
C ASP A 245 -14.50 4.37 -10.51
N LEU A 246 -15.69 4.95 -10.69
CA LEU A 246 -16.05 5.63 -11.93
C LEU A 246 -15.18 6.88 -12.13
N VAL A 247 -14.99 7.68 -11.08
CA VAL A 247 -14.11 8.86 -11.13
C VAL A 247 -12.68 8.44 -11.50
N ALA A 248 -12.14 7.40 -10.87
CA ALA A 248 -10.82 6.86 -11.18
C ALA A 248 -10.73 6.38 -12.63
N ALA A 249 -11.75 5.69 -13.15
CA ALA A 249 -11.79 5.26 -14.55
C ALA A 249 -11.81 6.43 -15.54
N LEU A 250 -12.55 7.50 -15.23
CA LEU A 250 -12.56 8.73 -16.04
C LEU A 250 -11.20 9.45 -16.02
N LYS A 251 -10.54 9.51 -14.85
CA LYS A 251 -9.17 10.04 -14.74
C LYS A 251 -8.16 9.18 -15.50
N ASN A 252 -8.27 7.87 -15.45
CA ASN A 252 -7.43 6.96 -16.24
C ASN A 252 -7.59 7.18 -17.76
N LYS A 253 -8.82 7.40 -18.22
CA LYS A 253 -9.06 7.81 -19.62
C LYS A 253 -8.35 9.12 -19.97
N GLU A 254 -8.33 10.10 -19.05
CA GLU A 254 -7.61 11.35 -19.25
C GLU A 254 -6.10 11.12 -19.32
N VAL A 255 -5.52 10.31 -18.42
CA VAL A 255 -4.12 9.89 -18.44
C VAL A 255 -3.75 9.28 -19.79
N ALA A 256 -4.55 8.33 -20.30
CA ALA A 256 -4.33 7.70 -21.59
C ALA A 256 -4.33 8.72 -22.75
N ALA A 257 -5.22 9.71 -22.71
CA ALA A 257 -5.27 10.79 -23.70
C ALA A 257 -4.02 11.70 -23.63
N ARG A 258 -3.48 11.98 -22.41
CA ARG A 258 -2.25 12.75 -22.23
C ARG A 258 -1.02 11.94 -22.63
N ALA A 259 -0.98 10.64 -22.33
CA ALA A 259 0.08 9.74 -22.78
C ALA A 259 0.17 9.67 -24.31
N LEU A 260 -0.97 9.58 -24.99
CA LEU A 260 -1.01 9.67 -26.46
C LEU A 260 -0.45 11.00 -26.97
N LYS A 261 -0.72 12.12 -26.27
CA LYS A 261 -0.16 13.43 -26.63
C LYS A 261 1.36 13.45 -26.43
N VAL A 262 1.89 12.84 -25.36
CA VAL A 262 3.34 12.70 -25.14
C VAL A 262 3.96 11.91 -26.29
N ALA A 263 3.44 10.71 -26.59
CA ALA A 263 3.94 9.88 -27.68
C ALA A 263 3.97 10.63 -29.03
N ARG A 264 2.94 11.43 -29.31
CA ARG A 264 2.92 12.28 -30.51
C ARG A 264 4.00 13.38 -30.46
N ARG A 265 4.31 13.95 -29.30
CA ARG A 265 5.33 14.99 -29.12
C ARG A 265 6.76 14.43 -29.12
N GLU A 266 6.96 13.18 -28.77
CA GLU A 266 8.26 12.50 -28.87
C GLU A 266 8.76 12.37 -30.28
N ARG A 267 7.88 12.43 -31.29
CA ARG A 267 8.24 12.51 -32.69
C ARG A 267 8.97 13.80 -33.05
N ASN A 268 8.78 14.88 -32.27
CA ASN A 268 9.51 16.13 -32.50
C ASN A 268 11.01 15.90 -32.26
N THR A 269 11.80 16.52 -33.12
CA THR A 269 13.26 16.45 -33.02
C THR A 269 13.76 17.45 -31.98
N ASP A 270 14.69 17.02 -31.16
CA ASP A 270 15.41 17.89 -30.24
C ASP A 270 16.53 18.59 -30.96
N VAL A 271 16.99 19.73 -30.44
CA VAL A 271 18.10 20.50 -31.00
C VAL A 271 19.14 20.67 -29.90
N ASP A 272 20.35 20.22 -30.16
CA ASP A 272 21.49 20.43 -29.31
C ASP A 272 22.27 21.64 -29.72
N LEU A 273 22.49 22.60 -28.83
CA LEU A 273 23.38 23.73 -29.03
C LEU A 273 24.64 23.52 -28.22
N SER A 274 25.81 23.74 -28.83
CA SER A 274 27.10 23.67 -28.16
C SER A 274 27.98 24.86 -28.44
N ILE A 275 28.77 25.23 -27.48
CA ILE A 275 29.86 26.20 -27.58
C ILE A 275 31.09 25.58 -26.97
N ALA A 276 32.19 25.53 -27.74
CA ALA A 276 33.46 24.99 -27.27
C ALA A 276 34.58 26.01 -27.39
N VAL A 277 35.53 25.99 -26.49
CA VAL A 277 36.77 26.74 -26.52
C VAL A 277 37.92 25.73 -26.49
N SER A 278 38.76 25.75 -27.52
CA SER A 278 39.93 24.89 -27.59
C SER A 278 41.23 25.71 -27.48
N ARG A 279 42.18 25.16 -26.73
CA ARG A 279 43.56 25.67 -26.70
C ARG A 279 44.48 24.61 -27.25
N ASN A 280 45.09 24.91 -28.38
CA ASN A 280 46.04 24.05 -29.07
C ASN A 280 47.45 24.51 -28.75
N ALA A 281 48.35 23.59 -28.41
CA ALA A 281 49.75 23.86 -28.21
C ALA A 281 50.47 24.05 -29.56
N ARG A 282 51.73 24.44 -29.53
CA ARG A 282 52.53 24.61 -30.75
C ARG A 282 52.71 23.24 -31.43
N VAL A 283 52.55 23.23 -32.74
CA VAL A 283 52.83 22.08 -33.60
C VAL A 283 54.24 22.20 -34.14
N TYR A 284 55.07 21.18 -33.88
CA TYR A 284 56.49 21.16 -34.29
C TYR A 284 56.72 20.31 -35.55
N ASN A 285 55.67 19.94 -36.26
CA ASN A 285 55.78 19.19 -37.51
C ASN A 285 56.59 19.96 -38.52
N GLU A 286 57.54 19.30 -39.21
CA GLU A 286 58.46 19.93 -40.18
C GLU A 286 57.72 20.41 -41.45
N GLU A 287 56.68 19.71 -41.86
CA GLU A 287 55.91 20.05 -43.08
C GLU A 287 54.86 21.14 -42.86
N ALA A 288 54.27 21.22 -41.66
CA ALA A 288 53.22 22.17 -41.33
C ALA A 288 53.32 22.68 -39.86
N PRO A 289 54.37 23.48 -39.54
CA PRO A 289 54.49 24.04 -38.19
C PRO A 289 53.41 25.09 -37.95
N ALA A 290 52.78 25.08 -36.74
CA ALA A 290 51.81 26.05 -36.38
C ALA A 290 52.04 26.64 -34.98
N PRO A 291 51.84 27.93 -34.75
CA PRO A 291 51.92 28.57 -33.44
C PRO A 291 50.77 28.08 -32.54
N PRO A 292 50.89 28.21 -31.21
CA PRO A 292 49.78 27.90 -30.31
C PRO A 292 48.61 28.86 -30.59
N PHE A 293 47.38 28.34 -30.66
CA PHE A 293 46.19 29.14 -30.93
C PHE A 293 45.01 28.74 -30.06
N THR A 294 44.06 29.64 -29.91
CA THR A 294 42.78 29.39 -29.25
C THR A 294 41.70 29.44 -30.32
N GLY A 295 40.91 28.37 -30.37
CA GLY A 295 39.74 28.29 -31.22
C GLY A 295 38.45 28.41 -30.42
N VAL A 296 37.41 28.96 -31.04
CA VAL A 296 36.04 28.96 -30.52
C VAL A 296 35.16 28.31 -31.56
N THR A 297 34.40 27.32 -31.15
CA THR A 297 33.49 26.55 -32.01
C THR A 297 32.07 26.72 -31.48
N ALA A 298 31.11 27.00 -32.34
CA ALA A 298 29.68 26.92 -32.04
C ALA A 298 29.05 25.87 -32.93
N GLY A 299 28.29 24.95 -32.30
CA GLY A 299 27.69 23.81 -32.97
C GLY A 299 26.19 23.75 -32.79
N ILE A 300 25.50 23.25 -33.78
CA ILE A 300 24.09 22.86 -33.72
C ILE A 300 24.02 21.43 -34.21
N ALA A 301 23.53 20.52 -33.36
CA ALA A 301 23.29 19.13 -33.72
C ALA A 301 21.78 18.82 -33.68
N VAL A 302 21.32 18.17 -34.74
CA VAL A 302 19.91 17.76 -34.87
C VAL A 302 19.89 16.28 -35.18
N PRO A 303 19.34 15.41 -34.29
CA PRO A 303 19.26 13.99 -34.55
C PRO A 303 18.29 13.71 -35.71
N LEU A 304 18.78 13.05 -36.74
CA LEU A 304 17.98 12.66 -37.91
C LEU A 304 17.25 11.34 -37.60
N LYS A 305 15.96 11.42 -37.27
CA LYS A 305 15.12 10.27 -36.91
C LYS A 305 14.68 9.48 -38.15
N PHE A 306 15.60 8.79 -38.82
CA PHE A 306 15.28 7.95 -39.98
C PHE A 306 14.30 6.81 -39.66
N SER A 307 14.30 6.32 -38.42
CA SER A 307 13.37 5.28 -37.94
C SER A 307 11.88 5.72 -38.03
N ASN A 308 11.59 7.02 -37.97
CA ASN A 308 10.22 7.52 -38.10
C ASN A 308 9.62 7.32 -39.50
N PHE A 309 10.44 7.06 -40.51
CA PHE A 309 9.96 6.75 -41.87
C PHE A 309 9.35 5.34 -41.92
N ASN A 310 9.72 4.43 -41.02
CA ASN A 310 9.22 3.05 -40.98
C ASN A 310 7.88 2.90 -40.27
N LYS A 311 7.22 3.97 -39.84
CA LYS A 311 5.91 3.96 -39.12
C LYS A 311 5.82 2.96 -37.96
N GLY A 312 6.94 2.62 -37.35
CA GLY A 312 7.06 1.61 -36.28
C GLY A 312 6.76 2.12 -34.86
N THR A 313 6.04 3.24 -34.74
CA THR A 313 5.52 3.75 -33.46
C THR A 313 4.17 4.39 -33.67
#